data_fb9d64252eba2f3b7458faec33936e90
#
_entry.id   fb9d64252eba2f3b7458faec33936e90
#
_cell.length_a   1.000
_cell.length_b   1.000
_cell.length_c   1.000
_cell.angle_alpha   90.00
_cell.angle_beta   90.00
_cell.angle_gamma   90.00
#
_symmetry.space_group_name_H-M   'P 1'
#
loop_
_entity.id
_entity.type
_entity.pdbx_description
1 polymer ?
#
loop_
_entity_poly.entity_id
_entity_poly.type
_entity_poly.pdbx_seq_one_letter_code
_entity_poly.pdbx_strand_id
1 'polypeptide(L)'
;MGAQTLISYLDTDVAIFLHAGDASRLTQRAAEQIESADLLVSAMVMLELEMLYEKGAIAYTASQILSDLNQQIGVSVCQFPMAVVMSSALRVKWTREPGDRIIVANAIANNEAPLVTSDRRINEQYPNAVW
;
A
#
# COMPACT_ATOMS: atom_id res chain seq x y z
N MET A 1 5.96 22.88 -18.96
CA MET A 1 5.05 22.21 -18.02
C MET A 1 5.56 20.82 -17.77
N GLY A 2 5.99 20.56 -16.55
CA GLY A 2 6.48 19.24 -16.17
C GLY A 2 5.33 18.24 -16.02
N ALA A 3 5.58 16.99 -16.38
CA ALA A 3 4.65 15.93 -16.07
C ALA A 3 4.55 15.77 -14.56
N GLN A 4 3.33 15.75 -14.01
CA GLN A 4 3.13 15.41 -12.62
C GLN A 4 3.36 13.92 -12.46
N THR A 5 4.21 13.55 -11.50
CA THR A 5 4.37 12.15 -11.16
C THR A 5 3.17 11.72 -10.35
N LEU A 6 2.47 10.70 -10.82
CA LEU A 6 1.34 10.12 -10.11
C LEU A 6 1.84 9.23 -8.99
N ILE A 7 1.18 9.32 -7.85
CA ILE A 7 1.49 8.51 -6.68
C ILE A 7 0.46 7.37 -6.59
N SER A 8 0.93 6.17 -6.29
CA SER A 8 0.08 5.04 -5.93
C SER A 8 0.57 4.41 -4.64
N TYR A 9 -0.36 4.04 -3.79
CA TYR A 9 -0.08 3.28 -2.58
C TYR A 9 -0.20 1.79 -2.86
N LEU A 10 0.62 1.00 -2.16
CA LEU A 10 0.56 -0.45 -2.21
C LEU A 10 0.04 -0.99 -0.88
N ASP A 11 -0.90 -1.91 -0.95
CA ASP A 11 -1.34 -2.67 0.22
C ASP A 11 -0.26 -3.70 0.61
N THR A 12 -0.37 -4.26 1.79
CA THR A 12 0.61 -5.19 2.34
C THR A 12 0.82 -6.42 1.46
N ASP A 13 -0.26 -7.03 0.97
CA ASP A 13 -0.16 -8.20 0.10
C ASP A 13 0.57 -7.91 -1.20
N VAL A 14 0.34 -6.74 -1.78
CA VAL A 14 1.00 -6.33 -3.02
C VAL A 14 2.51 -6.14 -2.81
N ALA A 15 2.90 -5.53 -1.68
CA ALA A 15 4.31 -5.41 -1.32
C ALA A 15 4.98 -6.79 -1.20
N ILE A 16 4.29 -7.77 -0.63
CA ILE A 16 4.78 -9.13 -0.51
C ILE A 16 4.94 -9.77 -1.91
N PHE A 17 3.95 -9.63 -2.79
CA PHE A 17 4.01 -10.20 -4.15
C PHE A 17 5.19 -9.61 -4.93
N LEU A 18 5.37 -8.30 -4.87
CA LEU A 18 6.47 -7.62 -5.57
C LEU A 18 7.83 -8.06 -5.03
N HIS A 19 7.96 -8.16 -3.72
CA HIS A 19 9.22 -8.58 -3.10
C HIS A 19 9.58 -10.02 -3.46
N ALA A 20 8.59 -10.90 -3.53
CA ALA A 20 8.77 -12.29 -3.92
C ALA A 20 9.06 -12.46 -5.43
N GLY A 21 8.91 -11.41 -6.23
CA GLY A 21 9.06 -11.51 -7.68
C GLY A 21 7.93 -12.29 -8.34
N ASP A 22 6.78 -12.39 -7.69
CA ASP A 22 5.66 -13.20 -8.18
C ASP A 22 4.65 -12.32 -8.93
N ALA A 23 5.04 -11.89 -10.13
CA ALA A 23 4.21 -11.03 -10.98
C ALA A 23 2.91 -11.72 -11.41
N SER A 24 2.84 -13.05 -11.37
CA SER A 24 1.63 -13.79 -11.73
C SER A 24 0.49 -13.56 -10.74
N ARG A 25 0.79 -13.08 -9.54
CA ARG A 25 -0.21 -12.73 -8.52
C ARG A 25 -0.89 -11.40 -8.78
N LEU A 26 -0.32 -10.58 -9.66
CA LEU A 26 -0.86 -9.26 -10.02
C LEU A 26 -1.77 -9.37 -11.24
N THR A 27 -2.87 -8.62 -11.24
CA THR A 27 -3.63 -8.42 -12.47
C THR A 27 -2.84 -7.52 -13.41
N GLN A 28 -3.18 -7.53 -14.71
CA GLN A 28 -2.57 -6.62 -15.66
C GLN A 28 -2.79 -5.17 -15.26
N ARG A 29 -3.98 -4.84 -14.79
CA ARG A 29 -4.33 -3.48 -14.36
C ARG A 29 -3.46 -3.04 -13.17
N ALA A 30 -3.28 -3.91 -12.17
CA ALA A 30 -2.41 -3.64 -11.04
C ALA A 30 -0.95 -3.43 -11.47
N ALA A 31 -0.44 -4.28 -12.35
CA ALA A 31 0.92 -4.16 -12.85
C ALA A 31 1.15 -2.85 -13.60
N GLU A 32 0.20 -2.46 -14.45
CA GLU A 32 0.27 -1.19 -15.19
C GLU A 32 0.28 0.01 -14.25
N GLN A 33 -0.57 -0.01 -13.21
CA GLN A 33 -0.61 1.06 -12.23
C GLN A 33 0.71 1.19 -11.48
N ILE A 34 1.32 0.08 -11.11
CA ILE A 34 2.61 0.05 -10.42
C ILE A 34 3.72 0.62 -11.30
N GLU A 35 3.75 0.25 -12.57
CA GLU A 35 4.78 0.71 -13.50
C GLU A 35 4.69 2.22 -13.81
N SER A 36 3.50 2.79 -13.72
CA SER A 36 3.24 4.17 -14.14
C SER A 36 3.29 5.20 -13.02
N ALA A 37 3.61 4.79 -11.78
CA ALA A 37 3.47 5.67 -10.62
C ALA A 37 4.71 5.66 -9.74
N ASP A 38 4.85 6.73 -8.93
CA ASP A 38 5.73 6.70 -7.75
C ASP A 38 5.01 5.92 -6.66
N LEU A 39 5.72 4.99 -6.04
CA LEU A 39 5.11 4.02 -5.14
C LEU A 39 5.37 4.36 -3.68
N LEU A 40 4.29 4.42 -2.91
CA LEU A 40 4.33 4.61 -1.47
C LEU A 40 3.62 3.46 -0.78
N VAL A 41 4.01 3.21 0.46
CA VAL A 41 3.26 2.39 1.39
C VAL A 41 2.91 3.21 2.63
N SER A 42 1.76 2.93 3.21
CA SER A 42 1.42 3.46 4.54
C SER A 42 2.42 2.93 5.57
N ALA A 43 2.71 3.72 6.60
CA ALA A 43 3.49 3.23 7.73
C ALA A 43 2.85 1.99 8.38
N MET A 44 1.54 1.83 8.26
CA MET A 44 0.84 0.64 8.74
C MET A 44 1.30 -0.64 8.03
N VAL A 45 1.69 -0.55 6.76
CA VAL A 45 2.24 -1.69 6.01
C VAL A 45 3.52 -2.20 6.66
N MET A 46 4.37 -1.30 7.18
CA MET A 46 5.58 -1.72 7.91
C MET A 46 5.22 -2.63 9.08
N LEU A 47 4.24 -2.21 9.86
CA LEU A 47 3.83 -2.99 11.05
C LEU A 47 3.18 -4.32 10.63
N GLU A 48 2.33 -4.31 9.63
CA GLU A 48 1.69 -5.54 9.16
C GLU A 48 2.70 -6.55 8.61
N LEU A 49 3.70 -6.09 7.86
CA LEU A 49 4.77 -6.95 7.38
C LEU A 49 5.55 -7.57 8.54
N GLU A 50 5.87 -6.77 9.56
CA GLU A 50 6.61 -7.28 10.72
C GLU A 50 5.78 -8.30 11.50
N MET A 51 4.49 -8.05 11.70
CA MET A 51 3.61 -9.01 12.38
C MET A 51 3.47 -10.32 11.60
N LEU A 52 3.43 -10.26 10.27
CA LEU A 52 3.41 -11.46 9.43
C LEU A 52 4.73 -12.24 9.56
N TYR A 53 5.86 -11.55 9.63
CA TYR A 53 7.14 -12.17 9.87
C TYR A 53 7.20 -12.84 11.25
N GLU A 54 6.75 -12.13 12.29
CA GLU A 54 6.78 -12.63 13.66
C GLU A 54 5.98 -13.91 13.85
N LYS A 55 4.85 -14.06 13.14
CA LYS A 55 4.05 -15.28 13.21
C LYS A 55 4.46 -16.34 12.19
N GLY A 56 5.54 -16.12 11.45
CA GLY A 56 6.07 -17.11 10.51
C GLY A 56 5.34 -17.20 9.18
N ALA A 57 4.47 -16.22 8.86
CA ALA A 57 3.73 -16.23 7.59
C ALA A 57 4.58 -15.82 6.40
N ILE A 58 5.62 -15.01 6.63
CA ILE A 58 6.58 -14.60 5.60
C ILE A 58 8.01 -14.76 6.14
N ALA A 59 8.99 -14.91 5.23
CA ALA A 59 10.37 -15.26 5.59
C ALA A 59 11.27 -14.07 5.86
N TYR A 60 10.86 -12.84 5.49
CA TYR A 60 11.70 -11.65 5.59
C TYR A 60 11.05 -10.62 6.49
N THR A 61 11.90 -9.84 7.19
CA THR A 61 11.42 -8.75 8.06
C THR A 61 10.88 -7.59 7.22
N ALA A 62 10.07 -6.74 7.86
CA ALA A 62 9.58 -5.52 7.21
C ALA A 62 10.74 -4.66 6.67
N SER A 63 11.80 -4.49 7.46
CA SER A 63 12.97 -3.70 7.05
C SER A 63 13.64 -4.27 5.80
N GLN A 64 13.78 -5.57 5.72
CA GLN A 64 14.37 -6.22 4.54
C GLN A 64 13.51 -6.01 3.30
N ILE A 65 12.20 -6.26 3.42
CA ILE A 65 11.25 -6.13 2.31
C ILE A 65 11.23 -4.69 1.80
N LEU A 66 11.09 -3.73 2.69
CA LEU A 66 10.97 -2.32 2.30
C LEU A 66 12.29 -1.77 1.75
N SER A 67 13.42 -2.18 2.30
CA SER A 67 14.72 -1.80 1.77
C SER A 67 14.92 -2.33 0.35
N ASP A 68 14.59 -3.60 0.11
CA ASP A 68 14.70 -4.22 -1.20
C ASP A 68 13.79 -3.55 -2.22
N LEU A 69 12.53 -3.29 -1.86
CA LEU A 69 11.58 -2.62 -2.75
C LEU A 69 11.98 -1.18 -3.04
N ASN A 70 12.57 -0.49 -2.06
CA ASN A 70 13.10 0.85 -2.30
C ASN A 70 14.23 0.82 -3.34
N GLN A 71 15.16 -0.11 -3.22
CA GLN A 71 16.29 -0.22 -4.14
C GLN A 71 15.88 -0.67 -5.52
N GLN A 72 14.93 -1.59 -5.61
CA GLN A 72 14.53 -2.21 -6.88
C GLN A 72 13.56 -1.36 -7.68
N ILE A 73 12.55 -0.78 -7.03
CA ILE A 73 11.46 -0.07 -7.71
C ILE A 73 11.06 1.24 -7.03
N GLY A 74 11.86 1.73 -6.10
CA GLY A 74 11.67 3.05 -5.51
C GLY A 74 10.49 3.19 -4.53
N VAL A 75 10.01 2.09 -3.95
CA VAL A 75 8.95 2.17 -2.94
C VAL A 75 9.47 2.90 -1.70
N SER A 76 8.71 3.89 -1.23
CA SER A 76 9.00 4.64 -0.01
C SER A 76 7.85 4.56 0.97
N VAL A 77 8.16 4.71 2.26
CA VAL A 77 7.13 4.80 3.30
C VAL A 77 6.62 6.24 3.36
N CYS A 78 5.30 6.39 3.37
CA CYS A 78 4.67 7.71 3.47
C CYS A 78 5.05 8.39 4.79
N GLN A 79 5.45 9.66 4.70
CA GLN A 79 5.91 10.44 5.85
C GLN A 79 4.84 11.38 6.42
N PHE A 80 3.58 11.20 6.05
CA PHE A 80 2.51 12.03 6.59
C PHE A 80 2.42 11.86 8.12
N PRO A 81 2.19 12.95 8.86
CA PRO A 81 1.97 12.85 10.31
C PRO A 81 0.79 11.92 10.62
N MET A 82 0.93 11.16 11.70
CA MET A 82 -0.11 10.23 12.11
C MET A 82 -1.47 10.91 12.29
N ALA A 83 -1.49 12.12 12.86
CA ALA A 83 -2.75 12.85 13.08
C ALA A 83 -3.47 13.17 11.75
N VAL A 84 -2.73 13.45 10.69
CA VAL A 84 -3.30 13.71 9.36
C VAL A 84 -3.96 12.45 8.82
N VAL A 85 -3.26 11.32 8.90
CA VAL A 85 -3.80 10.03 8.45
C VAL A 85 -5.02 9.62 9.27
N MET A 86 -4.94 9.76 10.60
CA MET A 86 -6.05 9.40 11.48
C MET A 86 -7.29 10.27 11.22
N SER A 87 -7.11 11.56 10.92
CA SER A 87 -8.24 12.42 10.55
C SER A 87 -9.01 11.87 9.34
N SER A 88 -8.30 11.35 8.35
CA SER A 88 -8.93 10.67 7.21
C SER A 88 -9.56 9.34 7.63
N ALA A 89 -8.90 8.59 8.53
CA ALA A 89 -9.40 7.31 9.01
C ALA A 89 -10.75 7.43 9.73
N LEU A 90 -11.04 8.56 10.36
CA LEU A 90 -12.32 8.78 11.01
C LEU A 90 -13.50 8.72 10.03
N ARG A 91 -13.24 8.97 8.76
CA ARG A 91 -14.26 8.92 7.69
C ARG A 91 -14.39 7.56 7.01
N VAL A 92 -13.47 6.64 7.26
CA VAL A 92 -13.51 5.29 6.68
C VAL A 92 -14.34 4.40 7.60
N LYS A 93 -15.66 4.42 7.42
CA LYS A 93 -16.60 3.80 8.37
C LYS A 93 -17.09 2.42 7.97
N TRP A 94 -16.73 1.95 6.79
CA TRP A 94 -17.15 0.65 6.27
C TRP A 94 -16.32 -0.52 6.81
N THR A 95 -15.24 -0.24 7.54
CA THR A 95 -14.45 -1.27 8.24
C THR A 95 -14.01 -0.77 9.62
N ARG A 96 -13.91 -1.69 10.57
CA ARG A 96 -13.31 -1.47 11.89
C ARG A 96 -11.97 -2.17 12.04
N GLU A 97 -11.53 -2.86 11.01
CA GLU A 97 -10.21 -3.49 11.01
C GLU A 97 -9.16 -2.38 10.91
N PRO A 98 -8.29 -2.21 11.95
CA PRO A 98 -7.41 -1.03 12.03
C PRO A 98 -6.42 -0.94 10.87
N GLY A 99 -5.83 -2.06 10.45
CA GLY A 99 -4.85 -2.08 9.37
C GLY A 99 -5.43 -1.56 8.07
N ASP A 100 -6.52 -2.15 7.61
CA ASP A 100 -7.20 -1.75 6.38
C ASP A 100 -7.66 -0.30 6.43
N ARG A 101 -8.23 0.08 7.58
CA ARG A 101 -8.75 1.44 7.77
C ARG A 101 -7.67 2.49 7.65
N ILE A 102 -6.51 2.25 8.26
CA ILE A 102 -5.37 3.16 8.21
C ILE A 102 -4.74 3.21 6.82
N ILE A 103 -4.59 2.06 6.16
CA ILE A 103 -4.00 1.99 4.81
C ILE A 103 -4.86 2.78 3.81
N VAL A 104 -6.17 2.58 3.83
CA VAL A 104 -7.09 3.33 2.98
C VAL A 104 -7.05 4.82 3.32
N ALA A 105 -7.05 5.16 4.61
CA ALA A 105 -6.98 6.55 5.06
C ALA A 105 -5.72 7.26 4.60
N ASN A 106 -4.60 6.56 4.52
CA ASN A 106 -3.36 7.13 4.02
C ASN A 106 -3.49 7.55 2.55
N ALA A 107 -4.10 6.73 1.72
CA ALA A 107 -4.36 7.07 0.33
C ALA A 107 -5.33 8.25 0.21
N ILE A 108 -6.40 8.26 1.02
CA ILE A 108 -7.35 9.37 1.06
C ILE A 108 -6.66 10.68 1.43
N ALA A 109 -5.80 10.67 2.45
CA ALA A 109 -5.08 11.85 2.91
C ALA A 109 -4.14 12.41 1.83
N ASN A 110 -3.72 11.60 0.88
CA ASN A 110 -2.88 12.01 -0.24
C ASN A 110 -3.72 12.20 -1.51
N ASN A 111 -4.70 13.10 -1.43
CA ASN A 111 -5.57 13.46 -2.55
C ASN A 111 -6.31 12.26 -3.16
N GLU A 112 -6.78 11.35 -2.32
CA GLU A 112 -7.50 10.15 -2.75
C GLU A 112 -6.69 9.34 -3.78
N ALA A 113 -5.39 9.15 -3.49
CA ALA A 113 -4.48 8.45 -4.39
C ALA A 113 -4.95 7.01 -4.67
N PRO A 114 -4.57 6.44 -5.83
CA PRO A 114 -4.79 5.03 -6.08
C PRO A 114 -4.17 4.15 -5.00
N LEU A 115 -4.85 3.08 -4.66
CA LEU A 115 -4.38 2.04 -3.74
C LEU A 115 -4.45 0.70 -4.47
N VAL A 116 -3.29 0.12 -4.74
CA VAL A 116 -3.21 -1.20 -5.38
C VAL A 116 -3.36 -2.27 -4.31
N THR A 117 -4.41 -3.07 -4.42
CA THR A 117 -4.76 -4.07 -3.41
C THR A 117 -5.58 -5.19 -4.02
N SER A 118 -5.36 -6.43 -3.57
CA SER A 118 -6.22 -7.56 -3.92
C SER A 118 -7.40 -7.71 -2.98
N ASP A 119 -7.49 -6.92 -1.93
CA ASP A 119 -8.56 -7.02 -0.96
C ASP A 119 -9.91 -6.66 -1.59
N ARG A 120 -10.83 -7.63 -1.56
CA ARG A 120 -12.13 -7.48 -2.21
C ARG A 120 -12.95 -6.35 -1.60
N ARG A 121 -12.96 -6.23 -0.28
CA ARG A 121 -13.76 -5.22 0.40
C ARG A 121 -13.25 -3.83 0.12
N ILE A 122 -11.93 -3.64 0.13
CA ILE A 122 -11.34 -2.35 -0.23
C ILE A 122 -11.70 -1.99 -1.67
N ASN A 123 -11.60 -2.95 -2.60
CA ASN A 123 -11.97 -2.72 -3.99
C ASN A 123 -13.44 -2.35 -4.17
N GLU A 124 -14.32 -2.89 -3.35
CA GLU A 124 -15.75 -2.56 -3.38
C GLU A 124 -16.05 -1.17 -2.79
N GLN A 125 -15.30 -0.74 -1.79
CA GLN A 125 -15.62 0.44 -0.97
C GLN A 125 -14.78 1.68 -1.29
N TYR A 126 -13.53 1.50 -1.70
CA TYR A 126 -12.66 2.64 -2.04
C TYR A 126 -12.65 2.86 -3.55
N PRO A 127 -13.18 4.01 -4.04
CA PRO A 127 -13.32 4.22 -5.50
C PRO A 127 -12.02 4.17 -6.28
N ASN A 128 -10.89 4.55 -5.65
CA ASN A 128 -9.59 4.56 -6.32
C ASN A 128 -8.73 3.33 -5.97
N ALA A 129 -9.35 2.26 -5.52
CA ALA A 129 -8.68 0.98 -5.40
C ALA A 129 -8.44 0.39 -6.79
N VAL A 130 -7.31 -0.27 -6.98
CA VAL A 130 -6.88 -0.85 -8.25
C VAL A 130 -6.53 -2.32 -8.05
N TRP A 131 -7.17 -3.15 -8.86
CA TRP A 131 -6.82 -4.57 -8.95
C TRP A 131 -7.23 -5.18 -10.27
#